data_f4ddd91dca0d8742eaf9aa5429fb1f0e
#
_entry.id   f4ddd91dca0d8742eaf9aa5429fb1f0e
#
_cell.length_a   1.000
_cell.length_b   1.000
_cell.length_c   1.000
_cell.angle_alpha   90.00
_cell.angle_beta   90.00
_cell.angle_gamma   90.00
#
_symmetry.space_group_name_H-M   'P 1'
#
loop_
_entity.id
_entity.type
_entity.pdbx_description
1 polymer ?
#
loop_
_entity_poly.entity_id
_entity_poly.type
_entity_poly.pdbx_seq_one_letter_code
_entity_poly.pdbx_strand_id
1 'polypeptide(L)'
;MREHRVLLLCLLTAAALAGCTSEQPAQGDTSTPTLSTYSPPTYATAPASTPPITTGPNVRPGEKPPTFPASLNRNDRVAADVYAKYWMQTLDWGYATTDSTLARQAFLPLCTDCERFVKGNFDGARAKGEHFRGGRVSFVSSSIQPNDHRRDSTAVSDVTVSVAALETLDRGGRVIAHAAAIPKITYRIWVRWAGARWFVVDWKEAITQ
;
A
#
# COMPACT_ATOMS: atom_id res chain seq x y z
N MET A 1 26.03 -19.33 -17.48
CA MET A 1 26.94 -18.42 -18.18
C MET A 1 26.22 -17.82 -19.37
N ARG A 2 25.72 -16.60 -19.24
CA ARG A 2 25.44 -15.64 -20.32
C ARG A 2 25.02 -14.34 -19.66
N GLU A 3 26.01 -13.45 -19.62
CA GLU A 3 25.82 -12.06 -19.17
C GLU A 3 25.05 -11.29 -20.25
N HIS A 4 24.01 -10.58 -19.88
CA HIS A 4 23.45 -9.53 -20.71
C HIS A 4 23.67 -8.17 -20.02
N ARG A 5 24.79 -7.55 -20.39
CA ARG A 5 25.04 -6.12 -20.20
C ARG A 5 24.09 -5.34 -21.11
N VAL A 6 23.22 -4.55 -20.53
CA VAL A 6 22.47 -3.52 -21.26
C VAL A 6 23.15 -2.19 -21.02
N LEU A 7 23.70 -1.69 -22.09
CA LEU A 7 24.37 -0.40 -22.22
C LEU A 7 23.34 0.73 -22.06
N LEU A 8 23.61 1.64 -21.12
CA LEU A 8 22.87 2.89 -20.95
C LEU A 8 23.49 3.94 -21.86
N LEU A 9 22.76 4.38 -22.88
CA LEU A 9 23.16 5.47 -23.79
C LEU A 9 22.59 6.78 -23.24
N CYS A 10 23.50 7.63 -22.71
CA CYS A 10 23.20 9.02 -22.39
C CYS A 10 23.09 9.84 -23.67
N LEU A 11 21.98 10.53 -23.88
CA LEU A 11 21.84 11.60 -24.85
C LEU A 11 21.59 12.92 -24.12
N LEU A 12 22.64 13.72 -24.03
CA LEU A 12 22.61 15.14 -23.68
C LEU A 12 22.11 15.93 -24.90
N THR A 13 21.05 16.72 -24.71
CA THR A 13 20.76 17.86 -25.59
C THR A 13 20.56 19.10 -24.75
N ALA A 14 21.55 19.97 -24.83
CA ALA A 14 21.48 21.37 -24.39
C ALA A 14 20.83 22.20 -25.51
N ALA A 15 19.88 23.07 -25.15
CA ALA A 15 19.52 24.22 -25.98
C ALA A 15 19.24 25.40 -25.07
N ALA A 16 20.09 26.41 -25.27
CA ALA A 16 20.04 27.71 -24.62
C ALA A 16 19.22 28.69 -25.48
N LEU A 17 18.95 29.86 -24.86
CA LEU A 17 18.77 31.22 -25.38
C LEU A 17 17.35 31.78 -25.19
N ALA A 18 17.27 32.69 -24.24
CA ALA A 18 17.33 34.14 -24.36
C ALA A 18 16.07 34.80 -24.97
N GLY A 19 15.41 35.59 -24.17
CA GLY A 19 14.39 36.56 -24.57
C GLY A 19 14.16 37.56 -23.44
N CYS A 20 14.81 38.72 -23.55
CA CYS A 20 14.64 39.88 -22.69
C CYS A 20 13.35 40.66 -23.02
N THR A 21 13.05 41.54 -22.06
CA THR A 21 12.21 42.75 -22.15
C THR A 21 10.72 42.54 -21.96
N SER A 22 10.01 43.23 -21.10
CA SER A 22 10.00 44.66 -20.78
C SER A 22 9.24 44.91 -19.50
N GLU A 23 9.73 45.83 -18.69
CA GLU A 23 8.99 46.44 -17.58
C GLU A 23 7.77 47.20 -18.09
N GLN A 24 6.63 46.93 -17.48
CA GLN A 24 5.50 47.83 -17.50
C GLN A 24 4.90 47.89 -16.11
N PRO A 25 4.84 49.04 -15.45
CA PRO A 25 4.25 49.20 -14.15
C PRO A 25 2.73 49.09 -14.30
N ALA A 26 2.14 47.99 -13.89
CA ALA A 26 0.72 47.84 -13.78
C ALA A 26 0.21 48.41 -12.46
N GLN A 27 -0.73 49.28 -12.62
CA GLN A 27 -1.56 49.93 -11.58
C GLN A 27 -2.14 48.91 -10.59
N GLY A 28 -2.12 49.30 -9.32
CA GLY A 28 -2.67 48.51 -8.25
C GLY A 28 -4.17 48.33 -8.33
N ASP A 29 -4.59 47.12 -8.63
CA ASP A 29 -5.94 46.68 -8.30
C ASP A 29 -5.86 45.97 -6.93
N THR A 30 -6.39 46.70 -5.92
CA THR A 30 -6.60 46.16 -4.58
C THR A 30 -7.80 45.20 -4.64
N SER A 31 -7.60 44.05 -5.24
CA SER A 31 -8.53 42.94 -5.11
C SER A 31 -8.27 42.24 -3.77
N THR A 32 -9.16 42.46 -2.84
CA THR A 32 -9.26 41.73 -1.60
C THR A 32 -9.25 40.23 -1.91
N PRO A 33 -8.31 39.42 -1.37
CA PRO A 33 -8.31 37.99 -1.62
C PRO A 33 -9.58 37.41 -1.00
N THR A 34 -10.51 36.99 -1.84
CA THR A 34 -11.64 36.17 -1.42
C THR A 34 -11.07 34.88 -0.89
N LEU A 35 -11.14 34.64 0.42
CA LEU A 35 -10.81 33.37 1.04
C LEU A 35 -11.66 32.31 0.36
N SER A 36 -11.06 31.58 -0.57
CA SER A 36 -11.65 30.40 -1.15
C SER A 36 -11.83 29.41 -0.02
N THR A 37 -13.09 29.18 0.37
CA THR A 37 -13.43 28.19 1.39
C THR A 37 -13.06 26.83 0.83
N TYR A 38 -11.91 26.30 1.26
CA TYR A 38 -11.50 24.95 0.93
C TYR A 38 -12.53 23.98 1.54
N SER A 39 -13.42 23.47 0.71
CA SER A 39 -14.26 22.34 1.07
C SER A 39 -13.39 21.08 0.96
N PRO A 40 -13.12 20.38 2.08
CA PRO A 40 -12.40 19.14 1.99
C PRO A 40 -13.16 18.16 1.08
N PRO A 41 -12.46 17.40 0.22
CA PRO A 41 -13.12 16.44 -0.65
C PRO A 41 -13.95 15.48 0.20
N THR A 42 -15.24 15.40 -0.10
CA THR A 42 -16.15 14.42 0.51
C THR A 42 -15.71 13.04 -0.01
N TYR A 43 -14.91 12.34 0.79
CA TYR A 43 -14.60 10.95 0.47
C TYR A 43 -15.89 10.16 0.56
N ALA A 44 -16.28 9.56 -0.55
CA ALA A 44 -17.44 8.69 -0.63
C ALA A 44 -17.46 7.74 0.56
N THR A 45 -18.62 7.60 1.17
CA THR A 45 -18.90 6.64 2.24
C THR A 45 -18.23 5.31 1.90
N ALA A 46 -17.46 4.76 2.85
CA ALA A 46 -16.77 3.49 2.63
C ALA A 46 -17.77 2.48 2.04
N PRO A 47 -17.40 1.77 0.97
CA PRO A 47 -18.29 0.79 0.37
C PRO A 47 -18.77 -0.18 1.45
N ALA A 48 -20.05 -0.58 1.38
CA ALA A 48 -20.63 -1.53 2.31
C ALA A 48 -19.67 -2.73 2.45
N SER A 49 -19.26 -3.03 3.67
CA SER A 49 -18.22 -4.03 3.94
C SER A 49 -18.73 -5.40 3.49
N THR A 50 -18.26 -5.87 2.34
CA THR A 50 -18.46 -7.27 1.94
C THR A 50 -17.78 -8.15 2.98
N PRO A 51 -18.47 -9.15 3.55
CA PRO A 51 -17.84 -10.05 4.49
C PRO A 51 -16.62 -10.74 3.86
N PRO A 52 -15.51 -10.88 4.60
CA PRO A 52 -14.33 -11.55 4.06
C PRO A 52 -14.63 -13.04 3.86
N ILE A 53 -14.00 -13.64 2.85
CA ILE A 53 -13.99 -15.10 2.68
C ILE A 53 -13.28 -15.72 3.87
N THR A 54 -13.88 -16.75 4.46
CA THR A 54 -13.38 -17.43 5.66
C THR A 54 -12.68 -18.76 5.36
N THR A 55 -12.67 -19.18 4.11
CA THR A 55 -12.05 -20.42 3.64
C THR A 55 -11.14 -20.15 2.45
N GLY A 56 -10.13 -20.97 2.28
CA GLY A 56 -9.21 -20.86 1.16
C GLY A 56 -8.19 -22.00 1.14
N PRO A 57 -7.49 -22.19 0.02
CA PRO A 57 -6.58 -23.33 -0.16
C PRO A 57 -5.35 -23.31 0.76
N ASN A 58 -5.01 -22.15 1.32
CA ASN A 58 -3.86 -21.96 2.20
C ASN A 58 -4.28 -21.51 3.62
N VAL A 59 -5.58 -21.60 3.95
CA VAL A 59 -6.12 -21.33 5.29
C VAL A 59 -5.83 -22.51 6.18
N ARG A 60 -5.24 -22.25 7.35
CA ARG A 60 -4.94 -23.31 8.33
C ARG A 60 -6.20 -23.72 9.09
N PRO A 61 -6.29 -24.95 9.58
CA PRO A 61 -7.42 -25.38 10.42
C PRO A 61 -7.63 -24.44 11.62
N GLY A 62 -8.85 -23.92 11.78
CA GLY A 62 -9.22 -22.99 12.86
C GLY A 62 -8.75 -21.54 12.69
N GLU A 63 -8.02 -21.22 11.62
CA GLU A 63 -7.62 -19.85 11.32
C GLU A 63 -8.82 -18.99 10.90
N LYS A 64 -8.83 -17.74 11.36
CA LYS A 64 -9.90 -16.78 11.09
C LYS A 64 -9.37 -15.55 10.41
N PRO A 65 -10.20 -14.84 9.62
CA PRO A 65 -9.84 -13.54 9.07
C PRO A 65 -9.36 -12.59 10.18
N PRO A 66 -8.36 -11.73 9.90
CA PRO A 66 -7.97 -10.72 10.86
C PRO A 66 -9.15 -9.78 11.13
N THR A 67 -9.42 -9.57 12.42
CA THR A 67 -10.45 -8.65 12.88
C THR A 67 -9.87 -7.25 13.02
N PHE A 68 -10.68 -6.25 12.69
CA PHE A 68 -10.31 -4.85 12.89
C PHE A 68 -10.13 -4.61 14.40
N PRO A 69 -8.94 -4.20 14.88
CA PRO A 69 -8.69 -4.03 16.31
C PRO A 69 -9.53 -2.88 16.90
N ALA A 70 -10.20 -3.14 18.03
CA ALA A 70 -11.01 -2.12 18.71
C ALA A 70 -10.20 -0.88 19.15
N SER A 71 -8.89 -1.04 19.38
CA SER A 71 -7.97 0.06 19.72
C SER A 71 -7.79 1.09 18.61
N LEU A 72 -8.27 0.81 17.39
CA LEU A 72 -8.12 1.68 16.23
C LEU A 72 -9.16 2.81 16.13
N ASN A 73 -10.07 2.95 17.09
CA ASN A 73 -11.03 4.05 17.15
C ASN A 73 -10.43 5.37 17.68
N ARG A 74 -9.11 5.48 17.72
CA ARG A 74 -8.37 6.66 18.21
C ARG A 74 -7.49 7.21 17.11
N ASN A 75 -7.43 8.54 17.02
CA ASN A 75 -6.51 9.25 16.13
C ASN A 75 -5.19 9.54 16.86
N ASP A 76 -4.40 8.51 17.11
CA ASP A 76 -3.06 8.66 17.69
C ASP A 76 -2.04 7.75 17.01
N ARG A 77 -0.75 8.03 17.22
CA ARG A 77 0.35 7.34 16.56
C ARG A 77 0.43 5.85 16.93
N VAL A 78 -0.01 5.47 18.11
CA VAL A 78 -0.01 4.07 18.55
C VAL A 78 -1.09 3.30 17.79
N ALA A 79 -2.30 3.87 17.67
CA ALA A 79 -3.36 3.29 16.84
C ALA A 79 -2.94 3.20 15.38
N ALA A 80 -2.24 4.21 14.85
CA ALA A 80 -1.69 4.19 13.50
C ALA A 80 -0.73 3.02 13.26
N ASP A 81 0.18 2.76 14.21
CA ASP A 81 1.11 1.63 14.14
C ASP A 81 0.38 0.26 14.20
N VAL A 82 -0.61 0.15 15.08
CA VAL A 82 -1.48 -1.05 15.11
C VAL A 82 -2.19 -1.25 13.78
N TYR A 83 -2.62 -0.16 13.13
CA TYR A 83 -3.26 -0.24 11.82
C TYR A 83 -2.30 -0.65 10.71
N ALA A 84 -1.07 -0.14 10.72
CA ALA A 84 -0.05 -0.57 9.77
C ALA A 84 0.21 -2.09 9.86
N LYS A 85 0.21 -2.65 11.07
CA LYS A 85 0.28 -4.12 11.28
C LYS A 85 -0.97 -4.84 10.78
N TYR A 86 -2.15 -4.28 11.04
CA TYR A 86 -3.40 -4.83 10.52
C TYR A 86 -3.39 -4.90 8.99
N TRP A 87 -2.86 -3.89 8.29
CA TRP A 87 -2.65 -3.94 6.85
C TRP A 87 -1.86 -5.18 6.42
N MET A 88 -0.72 -5.46 7.07
CA MET A 88 0.08 -6.66 6.76
C MET A 88 -0.70 -7.96 7.01
N GLN A 89 -1.55 -8.00 8.03
CA GLN A 89 -2.42 -9.15 8.29
C GLN A 89 -3.48 -9.34 7.19
N THR A 90 -4.01 -8.24 6.62
CA THR A 90 -4.95 -8.36 5.50
C THR A 90 -4.28 -8.90 4.23
N LEU A 91 -3.01 -8.58 4.01
CA LEU A 91 -2.22 -9.17 2.91
C LEU A 91 -1.94 -10.66 3.16
N ASP A 92 -1.57 -11.03 4.38
CA ASP A 92 -1.41 -12.43 4.78
C ASP A 92 -2.68 -13.24 4.52
N TRP A 93 -3.85 -12.67 4.86
CA TRP A 93 -5.14 -13.27 4.56
C TRP A 93 -5.42 -13.40 3.07
N GLY A 94 -4.99 -12.42 2.28
CA GLY A 94 -5.01 -12.48 0.81
C GLY A 94 -4.23 -13.69 0.26
N TYR A 95 -3.04 -13.97 0.80
CA TYR A 95 -2.29 -15.17 0.46
C TYR A 95 -2.94 -16.46 0.96
N ALA A 96 -3.67 -16.41 2.07
CA ALA A 96 -4.39 -17.57 2.60
C ALA A 96 -5.59 -17.96 1.74
N THR A 97 -6.31 -16.98 1.20
CA THR A 97 -7.62 -17.17 0.57
C THR A 97 -7.65 -16.89 -0.93
N THR A 98 -6.61 -16.26 -1.47
CA THR A 98 -6.60 -15.67 -2.83
C THR A 98 -7.75 -14.66 -3.00
N ASP A 99 -8.06 -13.91 -1.93
CA ASP A 99 -9.15 -12.93 -1.89
C ASP A 99 -8.65 -11.55 -1.46
N SER A 100 -9.02 -10.52 -2.21
CA SER A 100 -8.58 -9.15 -2.02
C SER A 100 -9.48 -8.32 -1.09
N THR A 101 -10.63 -8.84 -0.65
CA THR A 101 -11.70 -8.08 -0.01
C THR A 101 -11.23 -7.33 1.23
N LEU A 102 -10.54 -8.01 2.16
CA LEU A 102 -10.04 -7.36 3.38
C LEU A 102 -8.96 -6.33 3.08
N ALA A 103 -8.02 -6.66 2.20
CA ALA A 103 -6.97 -5.74 1.81
C ALA A 103 -7.56 -4.47 1.18
N ARG A 104 -8.56 -4.59 0.28
CA ARG A 104 -9.23 -3.44 -0.34
C ARG A 104 -9.94 -2.53 0.64
N GLN A 105 -10.43 -3.04 1.74
CA GLN A 105 -11.07 -2.25 2.79
C GLN A 105 -10.07 -1.47 3.65
N ALA A 106 -8.79 -1.81 3.57
CA ALA A 106 -7.76 -1.24 4.43
C ALA A 106 -7.01 -0.04 3.80
N PHE A 107 -7.20 0.29 2.53
CA PHE A 107 -6.53 1.42 1.91
C PHE A 107 -7.50 2.37 1.19
N LEU A 108 -7.07 3.62 0.99
CA LEU A 108 -7.80 4.57 0.15
C LEU A 108 -7.44 4.39 -1.33
N PRO A 109 -8.35 4.75 -2.26
CA PRO A 109 -8.09 4.66 -3.71
C PRO A 109 -6.85 5.41 -4.20
N LEU A 110 -6.38 6.39 -3.42
CA LEU A 110 -5.15 7.12 -3.73
C LEU A 110 -3.86 6.30 -3.50
N CYS A 111 -3.94 5.15 -2.79
CA CYS A 111 -2.82 4.23 -2.66
C CYS A 111 -2.67 3.37 -3.93
N THR A 112 -2.06 3.93 -4.96
CA THR A 112 -1.90 3.25 -6.25
C THR A 112 -1.04 1.98 -6.15
N ASP A 113 -0.07 1.95 -5.25
CA ASP A 113 0.79 0.79 -5.04
C ASP A 113 0.06 -0.31 -4.28
N CYS A 114 -0.85 0.04 -3.33
CA CYS A 114 -1.75 -0.92 -2.70
C CYS A 114 -2.65 -1.59 -3.75
N GLU A 115 -3.29 -0.77 -4.60
CA GLU A 115 -4.19 -1.27 -5.65
C GLU A 115 -3.44 -2.16 -6.64
N ARG A 116 -2.27 -1.73 -7.11
CA ARG A 116 -1.43 -2.51 -8.03
C ARG A 116 -1.05 -3.85 -7.42
N PHE A 117 -0.64 -3.86 -6.16
CA PHE A 117 -0.25 -5.08 -5.45
C PHE A 117 -1.43 -6.04 -5.31
N VAL A 118 -2.55 -5.56 -4.81
CA VAL A 118 -3.75 -6.38 -4.56
C VAL A 118 -4.31 -6.93 -5.86
N LYS A 119 -4.45 -6.08 -6.89
CA LYS A 119 -4.93 -6.47 -8.21
C LYS A 119 -3.99 -7.48 -8.88
N GLY A 120 -2.69 -7.25 -8.83
CA GLY A 120 -1.70 -8.13 -9.48
C GLY A 120 -1.60 -9.49 -8.82
N ASN A 121 -1.54 -9.52 -7.49
CA ASN A 121 -1.32 -10.76 -6.75
C ASN A 121 -2.62 -11.54 -6.50
N PHE A 122 -3.66 -10.93 -5.92
CA PHE A 122 -4.83 -11.68 -5.50
C PHE A 122 -5.88 -11.80 -6.60
N ASP A 123 -6.32 -10.68 -7.19
CA ASP A 123 -7.33 -10.72 -8.24
C ASP A 123 -6.82 -11.39 -9.50
N GLY A 124 -5.55 -11.13 -9.86
CA GLY A 124 -4.89 -11.75 -11.00
C GLY A 124 -4.78 -13.27 -10.86
N ALA A 125 -4.38 -13.77 -9.69
CA ALA A 125 -4.32 -15.19 -9.39
C ALA A 125 -5.73 -15.81 -9.42
N ARG A 126 -6.69 -15.20 -8.75
CA ARG A 126 -8.07 -15.66 -8.72
C ARG A 126 -8.71 -15.75 -10.11
N ALA A 127 -8.50 -14.74 -10.96
CA ALA A 127 -9.03 -14.71 -12.33
C ALA A 127 -8.50 -15.87 -13.18
N LYS A 128 -7.26 -16.31 -12.95
CA LYS A 128 -6.64 -17.45 -13.61
C LYS A 128 -7.00 -18.80 -12.98
N GLY A 129 -7.64 -18.80 -11.81
CA GLY A 129 -7.87 -19.98 -10.98
C GLY A 129 -6.60 -20.49 -10.30
N GLU A 130 -5.60 -19.61 -10.16
CA GLU A 130 -4.39 -19.87 -9.42
C GLU A 130 -4.65 -19.70 -7.92
N HIS A 131 -3.84 -20.34 -7.09
CA HIS A 131 -3.88 -20.20 -5.65
C HIS A 131 -2.47 -20.35 -5.06
N PHE A 132 -2.33 -20.06 -3.77
CA PHE A 132 -1.04 -20.02 -3.12
C PHE A 132 -0.88 -21.16 -2.12
N ARG A 133 0.37 -21.61 -1.95
CA ARG A 133 0.81 -22.49 -0.87
C ARG A 133 2.05 -21.87 -0.23
N GLY A 134 2.03 -21.67 1.11
CA GLY A 134 3.06 -20.89 1.79
C GLY A 134 2.83 -19.37 1.60
N GLY A 135 3.92 -18.60 1.54
CA GLY A 135 3.86 -17.14 1.37
C GLY A 135 3.30 -16.39 2.59
N ARG A 136 3.14 -17.08 3.72
CA ARG A 136 2.54 -16.53 4.94
C ARG A 136 3.47 -15.49 5.56
N VAL A 137 2.86 -14.40 6.00
CA VAL A 137 3.56 -13.27 6.61
C VAL A 137 3.57 -13.43 8.12
N SER A 138 4.74 -13.32 8.71
CA SER A 138 4.91 -13.31 10.17
C SER A 138 5.48 -11.99 10.63
N PHE A 139 4.83 -11.37 11.62
CA PHE A 139 5.27 -10.10 12.19
C PHE A 139 6.54 -10.30 13.02
N VAL A 140 7.52 -9.40 12.84
CA VAL A 140 8.77 -9.38 13.58
C VAL A 140 8.82 -8.18 14.53
N SER A 141 8.64 -6.96 14.00
CA SER A 141 8.67 -5.72 14.80
C SER A 141 7.97 -4.59 14.07
N SER A 142 7.70 -3.51 14.78
CA SER A 142 7.33 -2.23 14.16
C SER A 142 7.95 -1.07 14.91
N SER A 143 8.04 0.08 14.24
CA SER A 143 8.47 1.34 14.83
C SER A 143 7.76 2.52 14.17
N ILE A 144 7.32 3.46 15.02
CA ILE A 144 6.70 4.70 14.57
C ILE A 144 7.79 5.62 14.02
N GLN A 145 7.58 6.16 12.83
CA GLN A 145 8.53 7.04 12.15
C GLN A 145 8.08 8.49 12.16
N PRO A 146 9.00 9.46 11.95
CA PRO A 146 8.63 10.82 11.60
C PRO A 146 7.72 10.84 10.37
N ASN A 147 6.63 11.62 10.44
CA ASN A 147 5.72 11.74 9.31
C ASN A 147 6.21 12.81 8.33
N ASP A 148 6.45 12.42 7.09
CA ASP A 148 6.79 13.29 5.97
C ASP A 148 5.55 13.80 5.21
N HIS A 149 4.35 13.56 5.75
CA HIS A 149 3.05 13.93 5.20
C HIS A 149 2.78 13.44 3.77
N ARG A 150 3.49 12.39 3.36
CA ARG A 150 3.31 11.78 2.04
C ARG A 150 1.84 11.39 1.84
N ARG A 151 1.26 11.84 0.71
CA ARG A 151 -0.17 11.63 0.36
C ARG A 151 -1.13 12.04 1.50
N ASP A 152 -0.82 13.16 2.18
CA ASP A 152 -1.56 13.67 3.35
C ASP A 152 -1.73 12.62 4.45
N SER A 153 -0.72 11.80 4.68
CA SER A 153 -0.71 10.83 5.78
C SER A 153 -0.78 11.54 7.14
N THR A 154 -1.41 10.88 8.10
CA THR A 154 -1.46 11.33 9.50
C THR A 154 -0.29 10.76 10.30
N ALA A 155 0.16 9.56 9.96
CA ALA A 155 1.26 8.88 10.62
C ALA A 155 1.99 7.92 9.68
N VAL A 156 3.19 7.51 10.10
CA VAL A 156 4.06 6.58 9.37
C VAL A 156 4.58 5.53 10.34
N SER A 157 4.58 4.27 9.90
CA SER A 157 5.18 3.17 10.65
C SER A 157 6.04 2.31 9.72
N ASP A 158 7.19 1.89 10.21
CA ASP A 158 7.98 0.83 9.63
C ASP A 158 7.55 -0.50 10.27
N VAL A 159 7.09 -1.43 9.45
CA VAL A 159 6.67 -2.76 9.88
C VAL A 159 7.61 -3.79 9.28
N THR A 160 8.30 -4.54 10.14
CA THR A 160 9.20 -5.60 9.75
C THR A 160 8.49 -6.94 9.85
N VAL A 161 8.59 -7.71 8.79
CA VAL A 161 7.99 -9.04 8.69
C VAL A 161 8.99 -10.05 8.14
N SER A 162 8.71 -11.33 8.33
CA SER A 162 9.26 -12.43 7.54
C SER A 162 8.17 -13.00 6.64
N VAL A 163 8.55 -13.47 5.46
CA VAL A 163 7.62 -14.10 4.52
C VAL A 163 8.11 -15.52 4.24
N ALA A 164 7.27 -16.51 4.44
CA ALA A 164 7.57 -17.90 4.13
C ALA A 164 7.75 -18.08 2.61
N ALA A 165 8.46 -19.12 2.19
CA ALA A 165 8.52 -19.50 0.78
C ALA A 165 7.10 -19.64 0.21
N LEU A 166 6.93 -19.17 -1.02
CA LEU A 166 5.65 -19.13 -1.71
C LEU A 166 5.69 -20.01 -2.95
N GLU A 167 4.68 -20.81 -3.13
CA GLU A 167 4.39 -21.48 -4.40
C GLU A 167 3.07 -20.98 -4.95
N THR A 168 3.04 -20.74 -6.25
CA THR A 168 1.80 -20.50 -6.99
C THR A 168 1.39 -21.79 -7.69
N LEU A 169 0.16 -22.20 -7.49
CA LEU A 169 -0.40 -23.42 -8.08
C LEU A 169 -1.47 -23.04 -9.09
N ASP A 170 -1.52 -23.79 -10.18
CA ASP A 170 -2.62 -23.69 -11.15
C ASP A 170 -3.92 -24.34 -10.60
N ARG A 171 -5.00 -24.25 -11.36
CA ARG A 171 -6.31 -24.82 -11.00
C ARG A 171 -6.24 -26.34 -10.75
N GLY A 172 -5.28 -27.03 -11.35
CA GLY A 172 -5.06 -28.47 -11.16
C GLY A 172 -4.17 -28.81 -9.97
N GLY A 173 -3.69 -27.80 -9.24
CA GLY A 173 -2.79 -27.98 -8.09
C GLY A 173 -1.32 -28.19 -8.46
N ARG A 174 -0.94 -27.99 -9.73
CA ARG A 174 0.44 -28.08 -10.20
C ARG A 174 1.17 -26.78 -9.87
N VAL A 175 2.37 -26.86 -9.34
CA VAL A 175 3.22 -25.68 -9.07
C VAL A 175 3.68 -25.08 -10.41
N ILE A 176 3.41 -23.78 -10.58
CA ILE A 176 3.76 -23.01 -11.79
C ILE A 176 4.76 -21.90 -11.50
N ALA A 177 4.93 -21.50 -10.22
CA ALA A 177 5.95 -20.54 -9.82
C ALA A 177 6.39 -20.76 -8.37
N HIS A 178 7.61 -20.30 -8.06
CA HIS A 178 8.19 -20.32 -6.73
C HIS A 178 8.79 -18.95 -6.40
N ALA A 179 8.63 -18.53 -5.14
CA ALA A 179 9.41 -17.46 -4.56
C ALA A 179 10.09 -17.95 -3.27
N ALA A 180 11.36 -17.61 -3.09
CA ALA A 180 12.09 -17.95 -1.89
C ALA A 180 11.52 -17.24 -0.66
N ALA A 181 11.73 -17.82 0.52
CA ALA A 181 11.42 -17.16 1.77
C ALA A 181 12.25 -15.87 1.93
N ILE A 182 11.63 -14.86 2.50
CA ILE A 182 12.28 -13.61 2.86
C ILE A 182 12.36 -13.59 4.40
N PRO A 183 13.53 -13.81 4.99
CA PRO A 183 13.66 -13.94 6.44
C PRO A 183 13.38 -12.63 7.17
N LYS A 184 13.62 -11.51 6.51
CA LYS A 184 13.37 -10.17 7.07
C LYS A 184 13.21 -9.16 5.96
N ILE A 185 12.09 -8.42 5.99
CA ILE A 185 11.84 -7.27 5.11
C ILE A 185 11.08 -6.22 5.91
N THR A 186 11.41 -4.95 5.71
CA THR A 186 10.74 -3.83 6.37
C THR A 186 9.96 -3.03 5.35
N TYR A 187 8.71 -2.78 5.64
CA TYR A 187 7.84 -1.92 4.85
C TYR A 187 7.57 -0.63 5.59
N ARG A 188 7.75 0.50 4.94
CA ARG A 188 7.27 1.80 5.41
C ARG A 188 5.85 2.00 4.93
N ILE A 189 4.94 2.26 5.88
CA ILE A 189 3.51 2.33 5.65
C ILE A 189 3.00 3.70 6.13
N TRP A 190 2.43 4.46 5.22
CA TRP A 190 1.79 5.74 5.49
C TRP A 190 0.30 5.51 5.70
N VAL A 191 -0.22 5.98 6.82
CA VAL A 191 -1.63 5.83 7.16
C VAL A 191 -2.27 7.21 7.39
N ARG A 192 -3.57 7.30 7.06
CA ARG A 192 -4.38 8.50 7.24
C ARG A 192 -5.57 8.19 8.13
N TRP A 193 -5.85 9.12 9.04
CA TRP A 193 -7.11 9.14 9.77
C TRP A 193 -8.17 9.87 8.97
N ALA A 194 -9.25 9.22 8.60
CA ALA A 194 -10.35 9.78 7.81
C ALA A 194 -11.68 9.11 8.17
N GLY A 195 -12.74 9.90 8.38
CA GLY A 195 -14.06 9.37 8.68
C GLY A 195 -14.12 8.47 9.93
N ALA A 196 -13.40 8.83 10.99
CA ALA A 196 -13.29 8.10 12.25
C ALA A 196 -12.63 6.71 12.14
N ARG A 197 -11.79 6.48 11.12
CA ARG A 197 -10.99 5.26 10.98
C ARG A 197 -9.67 5.50 10.25
N TRP A 198 -8.77 4.54 10.34
CA TRP A 198 -7.49 4.54 9.65
C TRP A 198 -7.60 3.92 8.26
N PHE A 199 -6.72 4.37 7.35
CA PHE A 199 -6.52 3.80 6.02
C PHE A 199 -5.06 3.90 5.62
N VAL A 200 -4.57 2.92 4.89
CA VAL A 200 -3.28 3.03 4.19
C VAL A 200 -3.44 3.98 3.00
N VAL A 201 -2.49 4.90 2.85
CA VAL A 201 -2.45 5.85 1.74
C VAL A 201 -1.22 5.67 0.85
N ASP A 202 -0.18 5.03 1.39
CA ASP A 202 1.00 4.62 0.63
C ASP A 202 1.77 3.54 1.40
N TRP A 203 2.55 2.73 0.70
CA TRP A 203 3.47 1.78 1.29
C TRP A 203 4.61 1.45 0.31
N LYS A 204 5.77 1.13 0.84
CA LYS A 204 6.92 0.67 0.07
C LYS A 204 7.89 -0.09 0.94
N GLU A 205 8.76 -0.85 0.33
CA GLU A 205 9.92 -1.39 1.03
C GLU A 205 10.80 -0.25 1.57
N ALA A 206 11.14 -0.34 2.86
CA ALA A 206 12.06 0.59 3.47
C ALA A 206 13.48 0.19 3.07
N ILE A 207 14.18 1.10 2.39
CA ILE A 207 15.59 0.88 2.07
C ILE A 207 16.35 0.95 3.39
N THR A 208 16.89 -0.17 3.84
CA THR A 208 17.86 -0.22 4.95
C THR A 208 19.15 0.40 4.43
N GLN A 209 19.47 1.61 4.92
CA GLN A 209 20.77 2.25 4.72
C GLN A 209 21.82 1.55 5.61
#